data_1cdd0d5ea85050123ab07001aaafa1aa
#
_entry.id   1cdd0d5ea85050123ab07001aaafa1aa
#
_cell.length_a   1.000
_cell.length_b   1.000
_cell.length_c   1.000
_cell.angle_alpha   90.00
_cell.angle_beta   90.00
_cell.angle_gamma   90.00
#
_symmetry.space_group_name_H-M   'P 1'
#
loop_
_entity.id
_entity.type
_entity.pdbx_description
1 polymer ?
#
loop_
_entity_poly.entity_id
_entity_poly.type
_entity_poly.pdbx_seq_one_letter_code
_entity_poly.pdbx_strand_id
1 'polypeptide(L)'
;MFNLDNRIDAALVSIPNIQPGNSLAHRTVARIARSALGIRIIRKVGPHIDPTLIRLSGGRLSSVVPFPALLLSHTGARSRITRTTPLAYFTDAGRVIVIASNFGALRNPAWYHNIKANPEVTLIGRGFRGSFLGEEVVGPERDRLFRLAEGASSPYGHYQQSAAARLIAVFAFRPIE
;
A
#
# COMPACT_ATOMS: atom_id res chain seq x y z
N MET A 1 -33.81 -24.65 -23.25
CA MET A 1 -32.41 -25.06 -23.42
C MET A 1 -31.60 -23.80 -23.70
N PHE A 2 -31.31 -23.07 -22.61
CA PHE A 2 -30.50 -21.85 -22.65
C PHE A 2 -29.19 -22.16 -21.94
N ASN A 3 -28.17 -22.37 -22.75
CA ASN A 3 -26.79 -22.51 -22.31
C ASN A 3 -26.17 -21.12 -22.33
N LEU A 4 -26.13 -20.47 -21.20
CA LEU A 4 -25.38 -19.25 -21.00
C LEU A 4 -24.04 -19.63 -20.39
N ASP A 5 -23.09 -19.98 -21.26
CA ASP A 5 -21.66 -19.94 -20.95
C ASP A 5 -21.30 -18.49 -20.61
N ASN A 6 -21.52 -18.09 -19.38
CA ASN A 6 -21.04 -16.83 -18.83
C ASN A 6 -19.58 -17.03 -18.38
N ARG A 7 -18.69 -17.31 -19.33
CA ARG A 7 -17.27 -17.07 -19.16
C ARG A 7 -17.08 -15.56 -19.21
N ILE A 8 -17.20 -14.94 -18.04
CA ILE A 8 -16.58 -13.64 -17.84
C ILE A 8 -15.09 -13.91 -18.02
N ASP A 9 -14.54 -13.53 -19.17
CA ASP A 9 -13.10 -13.43 -19.38
C ASP A 9 -12.58 -12.60 -18.22
N ALA A 10 -11.92 -13.24 -17.27
CA ALA A 10 -11.19 -12.58 -16.20
C ALA A 10 -10.00 -11.88 -16.89
N ALA A 11 -10.25 -10.68 -17.40
CA ALA A 11 -9.22 -9.84 -17.95
C ALA A 11 -8.18 -9.65 -16.83
N LEU A 12 -6.98 -10.20 -17.03
CA LEU A 12 -5.85 -10.04 -16.13
C LEU A 12 -5.76 -8.57 -15.70
N VAL A 13 -5.82 -8.30 -14.40
CA VAL A 13 -5.76 -6.94 -13.89
C VAL A 13 -4.46 -6.30 -14.36
N SER A 14 -4.54 -5.37 -15.30
CA SER A 14 -3.38 -4.64 -15.79
C SER A 14 -2.90 -3.67 -14.72
N ILE A 15 -1.70 -3.89 -14.20
CA ILE A 15 -1.07 -3.02 -13.19
C ILE A 15 -0.22 -1.98 -13.93
N PRO A 16 -0.56 -0.68 -13.83
CA PRO A 16 0.25 0.37 -14.45
C PRO A 16 1.62 0.48 -13.78
N ASN A 17 2.63 0.89 -14.56
CA ASN A 17 3.96 1.17 -13.99
C ASN A 17 3.94 2.48 -13.22
N ILE A 18 4.06 2.41 -11.89
CA ILE A 18 4.03 3.54 -10.97
C ILE A 18 5.31 3.52 -10.14
N GLN A 19 6.18 4.50 -10.38
CA GLN A 19 7.45 4.63 -9.67
C GLN A 19 7.35 5.58 -8.47
N PRO A 20 8.20 5.42 -7.44
CA PRO A 20 8.32 6.39 -6.37
C PRO A 20 8.67 7.78 -6.93
N GLY A 21 7.86 8.77 -6.58
CA GLY A 21 8.06 10.14 -7.09
C GLY A 21 9.22 10.87 -6.43
N ASN A 22 9.85 11.81 -7.16
CA ASN A 22 11.00 12.60 -6.69
C ASN A 22 10.87 14.11 -7.02
N SER A 23 9.67 14.67 -6.96
CA SER A 23 9.47 16.10 -7.18
C SER A 23 9.61 16.92 -5.87
N LEU A 24 9.65 18.26 -6.01
CA LEU A 24 9.64 19.18 -4.86
C LEU A 24 8.41 18.94 -3.97
N ALA A 25 7.23 18.69 -4.57
CA ALA A 25 6.01 18.37 -3.84
C ALA A 25 6.17 17.09 -2.99
N HIS A 26 6.81 16.03 -3.54
CA HIS A 26 7.11 14.82 -2.78
C HIS A 26 8.02 15.11 -1.57
N ARG A 27 9.06 15.95 -1.74
CA ARG A 27 9.96 16.35 -0.65
C ARG A 27 9.23 17.11 0.46
N THR A 28 8.31 17.99 0.11
CA THR A 28 7.50 18.75 1.07
C THR A 28 6.59 17.83 1.88
N VAL A 29 5.83 16.97 1.20
CA VAL A 29 4.94 16.00 1.87
C VAL A 29 5.75 15.01 2.72
N ALA A 30 6.90 14.52 2.24
CA ALA A 30 7.77 13.66 3.03
C ALA A 30 8.31 14.34 4.29
N ARG A 31 8.61 15.65 4.23
CA ARG A 31 9.02 16.43 5.41
C ARG A 31 7.90 16.51 6.45
N ILE A 32 6.66 16.76 6.02
CA ILE A 32 5.48 16.75 6.88
C ILE A 32 5.28 15.36 7.50
N ALA A 33 5.38 14.29 6.69
CA ALA A 33 5.21 12.92 7.13
C ALA A 33 6.31 12.42 8.11
N ARG A 34 7.44 13.14 8.23
CA ARG A 34 8.46 12.88 9.26
C ARG A 34 8.19 13.61 10.58
N SER A 35 7.39 14.66 10.56
CA SER A 35 7.08 15.43 11.76
C SER A 35 6.04 14.72 12.64
N ALA A 36 6.17 14.85 13.97
CA ALA A 36 5.21 14.25 14.90
C ALA A 36 3.77 14.76 14.68
N LEU A 37 3.61 16.04 14.36
CA LEU A 37 2.32 16.64 14.05
C LEU A 37 1.75 16.10 12.73
N GLY A 38 2.56 16.03 11.68
CA GLY A 38 2.15 15.49 10.37
C GLY A 38 1.72 14.02 10.47
N ILE A 39 2.50 13.19 11.16
CA ILE A 39 2.13 11.79 11.44
C ILE A 39 0.79 11.70 12.16
N ARG A 40 0.58 12.54 13.19
CA ARG A 40 -0.69 12.55 13.97
C ARG A 40 -1.88 12.92 13.08
N ILE A 41 -1.73 13.93 12.21
CA ILE A 41 -2.78 14.36 11.28
C ILE A 41 -3.07 13.25 10.27
N ILE A 42 -2.05 12.70 9.60
CA ILE A 42 -2.23 11.64 8.61
C ILE A 42 -2.89 10.40 9.23
N ARG A 43 -2.47 9.99 10.43
CA ARG A 43 -3.07 8.85 11.15
C ARG A 43 -4.53 9.09 11.55
N LYS A 44 -4.89 10.33 11.92
CA LYS A 44 -6.23 10.66 12.39
C LYS A 44 -7.20 10.94 11.24
N VAL A 45 -6.75 11.62 10.20
CA VAL A 45 -7.60 12.12 9.11
C VAL A 45 -7.64 11.15 7.92
N GLY A 46 -6.48 10.61 7.51
CA GLY A 46 -6.35 9.75 6.35
C GLY A 46 -7.35 8.58 6.32
N PRO A 47 -7.48 7.78 7.39
CA PRO A 47 -8.43 6.65 7.42
C PRO A 47 -9.90 7.03 7.18
N HIS A 48 -10.28 8.28 7.44
CA HIS A 48 -11.66 8.75 7.28
C HIS A 48 -11.95 9.33 5.88
N ILE A 49 -10.99 10.04 5.29
CA ILE A 49 -11.21 10.73 4.01
C ILE A 49 -10.66 9.97 2.81
N ASP A 50 -9.52 9.29 2.95
CA ASP A 50 -8.85 8.59 1.85
C ASP A 50 -9.71 7.48 1.21
N PRO A 51 -10.49 6.67 1.95
CA PRO A 51 -11.35 5.68 1.32
C PRO A 51 -12.32 6.28 0.29
N THR A 52 -12.88 7.44 0.59
CA THR A 52 -13.80 8.15 -0.31
C THR A 52 -13.04 8.79 -1.47
N LEU A 53 -11.94 9.50 -1.18
CA LEU A 53 -11.13 10.16 -2.21
C LEU A 53 -10.57 9.16 -3.21
N ILE A 54 -9.98 8.06 -2.74
CA ILE A 54 -9.38 7.04 -3.60
C ILE A 54 -10.44 6.34 -4.45
N ARG A 55 -11.61 5.99 -3.87
CA ARG A 55 -12.70 5.36 -4.64
C ARG A 55 -13.25 6.28 -5.73
N LEU A 56 -13.55 7.54 -5.41
CA LEU A 56 -14.14 8.49 -6.35
C LEU A 56 -13.16 8.94 -7.42
N SER A 57 -11.87 9.06 -7.10
CA SER A 57 -10.85 9.50 -8.05
C SER A 57 -10.19 8.35 -8.83
N GLY A 58 -10.56 7.09 -8.56
CA GLY A 58 -9.86 5.94 -9.12
C GLY A 58 -8.39 5.88 -8.71
N GLY A 59 -8.07 6.25 -7.46
CA GLY A 59 -6.71 6.22 -6.91
C GLY A 59 -5.82 7.42 -7.26
N ARG A 60 -6.40 8.51 -7.81
CA ARG A 60 -5.64 9.72 -8.18
C ARG A 60 -5.48 10.70 -7.03
N LEU A 61 -6.41 10.73 -6.10
CA LEU A 61 -6.43 11.64 -4.95
C LEU A 61 -6.34 10.87 -3.63
N SER A 62 -5.54 11.41 -2.70
CA SER A 62 -5.43 10.93 -1.32
C SER A 62 -4.91 12.06 -0.43
N SER A 63 -4.95 11.90 0.89
CA SER A 63 -4.37 12.86 1.86
C SER A 63 -2.85 13.00 1.76
N VAL A 64 -2.18 12.09 1.06
CA VAL A 64 -0.71 12.07 0.89
C VAL A 64 -0.26 12.38 -0.53
N VAL A 65 -1.13 12.99 -1.36
CA VAL A 65 -0.73 13.50 -2.68
C VAL A 65 0.55 14.35 -2.54
N PRO A 66 1.57 14.13 -3.36
CA PRO A 66 1.57 13.42 -4.65
C PRO A 66 1.93 11.94 -4.59
N PHE A 67 2.10 11.34 -3.41
CA PHE A 67 2.38 9.91 -3.34
C PHE A 67 1.17 9.10 -3.83
N PRO A 68 1.38 8.12 -4.73
CA PRO A 68 0.33 7.20 -5.13
C PRO A 68 -0.21 6.45 -3.92
N ALA A 69 -1.54 6.39 -3.79
CA ALA A 69 -2.20 5.68 -2.71
C ALA A 69 -3.23 4.69 -3.25
N LEU A 70 -3.37 3.57 -2.55
CA LEU A 70 -4.37 2.55 -2.82
C LEU A 70 -5.21 2.29 -1.57
N LEU A 71 -6.35 1.64 -1.78
CA LEU A 71 -7.14 1.02 -0.72
C LEU A 71 -6.85 -0.47 -0.68
N LEU A 72 -6.41 -0.94 0.47
CA LEU A 72 -6.23 -2.34 0.80
C LEU A 72 -7.43 -2.80 1.64
N SER A 73 -8.29 -3.65 1.09
CA SER A 73 -9.35 -4.33 1.84
C SER A 73 -8.87 -5.72 2.24
N HIS A 74 -8.86 -5.99 3.53
CA HIS A 74 -8.29 -7.20 4.13
C HIS A 74 -9.15 -7.72 5.27
N THR A 75 -9.09 -9.03 5.54
CA THR A 75 -9.83 -9.69 6.63
C THR A 75 -9.02 -9.66 7.92
N GLY A 76 -9.64 -9.22 9.00
CA GLY A 76 -9.01 -9.20 10.33
C GLY A 76 -8.64 -10.61 10.80
N ALA A 77 -7.37 -10.82 11.18
CA ALA A 77 -6.84 -12.12 11.58
C ALA A 77 -7.63 -12.79 12.72
N ARG A 78 -8.05 -12.00 13.71
CA ARG A 78 -8.81 -12.47 14.87
C ARG A 78 -10.31 -12.20 14.74
N SER A 79 -10.66 -10.97 14.32
CA SER A 79 -12.08 -10.53 14.28
C SER A 79 -12.86 -11.06 13.10
N ARG A 80 -12.19 -11.52 12.04
CA ARG A 80 -12.77 -11.93 10.74
C ARG A 80 -13.56 -10.81 10.04
N ILE A 81 -13.50 -9.59 10.55
CA ILE A 81 -14.18 -8.43 9.98
C ILE A 81 -13.31 -7.84 8.88
N THR A 82 -13.93 -7.55 7.73
CA THR A 82 -13.25 -6.84 6.63
C THR A 82 -12.96 -5.39 7.04
N ARG A 83 -11.73 -4.97 6.79
CA ARG A 83 -11.23 -3.62 7.05
C ARG A 83 -10.61 -3.05 5.79
N THR A 84 -10.66 -1.74 5.65
CA THR A 84 -10.04 -1.02 4.55
C THR A 84 -8.99 -0.07 5.09
N THR A 85 -7.78 -0.13 4.50
CA THR A 85 -6.65 0.70 4.92
C THR A 85 -6.07 1.43 3.70
N PRO A 86 -6.00 2.77 3.70
CA PRO A 86 -5.30 3.53 2.67
C PRO A 86 -3.79 3.41 2.88
N LEU A 87 -3.05 3.11 1.80
CA LEU A 87 -1.61 2.88 1.84
C LEU A 87 -0.92 3.52 0.63
N ALA A 88 0.22 4.14 0.86
CA ALA A 88 1.12 4.52 -0.24
C ALA A 88 1.72 3.26 -0.87
N TYR A 89 1.89 3.28 -2.20
CA TYR A 89 2.41 2.15 -2.96
C TYR A 89 3.25 2.60 -4.16
N PHE A 90 3.95 1.67 -4.74
CA PHE A 90 4.55 1.73 -6.07
C PHE A 90 4.41 0.38 -6.76
N THR A 91 4.87 0.25 -7.99
CA THR A 91 4.81 -1.01 -8.71
C THR A 91 6.19 -1.45 -9.18
N ASP A 92 6.40 -2.77 -9.20
CA ASP A 92 7.66 -3.39 -9.65
C ASP A 92 7.36 -4.74 -10.28
N ALA A 93 7.83 -4.94 -11.50
CA ALA A 93 7.67 -6.20 -12.25
C ALA A 93 6.22 -6.74 -12.26
N GLY A 94 5.23 -5.88 -12.52
CA GLY A 94 3.81 -6.26 -12.55
C GLY A 94 3.21 -6.56 -11.18
N ARG A 95 3.89 -6.24 -10.07
CA ARG A 95 3.41 -6.39 -8.70
C ARG A 95 3.13 -5.02 -8.08
N VAL A 96 2.17 -4.96 -7.17
CA VAL A 96 1.93 -3.79 -6.32
C VAL A 96 2.77 -3.94 -5.05
N ILE A 97 3.58 -2.94 -4.72
CA ILE A 97 4.51 -2.97 -3.59
C ILE A 97 4.09 -2.00 -2.51
N VAL A 98 4.00 -2.47 -1.27
CA VAL A 98 3.60 -1.69 -0.09
C VAL A 98 4.62 -1.88 1.03
N ILE A 99 4.99 -0.79 1.70
CA ILE A 99 5.94 -0.78 2.80
C ILE A 99 5.21 -0.73 4.15
N ALA A 100 5.41 -1.73 5.01
CA ALA A 100 4.76 -1.86 6.31
C ALA A 100 5.43 -0.97 7.38
N SER A 101 5.64 0.32 7.06
CA SER A 101 6.41 1.24 7.88
C SER A 101 5.77 1.56 9.23
N ASN A 102 4.45 1.67 9.28
CA ASN A 102 3.72 2.17 10.45
C ASN A 102 4.30 3.49 10.99
N PHE A 103 4.77 4.37 10.09
CA PHE A 103 5.44 5.64 10.43
C PHE A 103 6.65 5.46 11.37
N GLY A 104 7.39 4.37 11.24
CA GLY A 104 8.55 4.07 12.09
C GLY A 104 8.23 3.58 13.50
N ALA A 105 6.99 3.22 13.80
CA ALA A 105 6.63 2.66 15.10
C ALA A 105 7.32 1.31 15.34
N LEU A 106 7.56 0.96 16.62
CA LEU A 106 8.23 -0.28 17.03
C LEU A 106 7.44 -1.55 16.66
N ARG A 107 6.15 -1.45 16.39
CA ARG A 107 5.27 -2.57 16.03
C ARG A 107 4.82 -2.47 14.58
N ASN A 108 4.63 -3.61 13.94
CA ASN A 108 4.01 -3.67 12.63
C ASN A 108 2.59 -3.11 12.65
N PRO A 109 2.10 -2.55 11.52
CA PRO A 109 0.70 -2.12 11.42
C PRO A 109 -0.24 -3.33 11.52
N ALA A 110 -1.50 -3.09 11.92
CA ALA A 110 -2.48 -4.16 12.09
C ALA A 110 -2.73 -4.95 10.80
N TRP A 111 -2.73 -4.28 9.64
CA TRP A 111 -2.94 -4.93 8.35
C TRP A 111 -1.84 -5.95 8.00
N TYR A 112 -0.60 -5.75 8.47
CA TYR A 112 0.49 -6.72 8.32
C TYR A 112 0.10 -8.10 8.86
N HIS A 113 -0.38 -8.14 10.12
CA HIS A 113 -0.80 -9.38 10.76
C HIS A 113 -2.03 -9.99 10.08
N ASN A 114 -2.90 -9.15 9.55
CA ASN A 114 -4.10 -9.60 8.86
C ASN A 114 -3.77 -10.28 7.53
N ILE A 115 -2.84 -9.72 6.74
CA ILE A 115 -2.40 -10.34 5.47
C ILE A 115 -1.58 -11.61 5.72
N LYS A 116 -0.76 -11.64 6.77
CA LYS A 116 -0.03 -12.87 7.14
C LYS A 116 -0.98 -14.02 7.46
N ALA A 117 -2.15 -13.72 8.03
CA ALA A 117 -3.17 -14.72 8.36
C ALA A 117 -4.15 -15.01 7.21
N ASN A 118 -4.45 -14.01 6.38
CA ASN A 118 -5.38 -14.07 5.26
C ASN A 118 -4.78 -13.31 4.09
N PRO A 119 -4.00 -13.96 3.21
CA PRO A 119 -3.21 -13.29 2.19
C PRO A 119 -4.04 -12.78 1.00
N GLU A 120 -5.26 -13.27 0.82
CA GLU A 120 -6.17 -12.78 -0.21
C GLU A 120 -6.78 -11.45 0.20
N VAL A 121 -6.64 -10.45 -0.68
CA VAL A 121 -7.06 -9.08 -0.43
C VAL A 121 -7.69 -8.48 -1.68
N THR A 122 -8.44 -7.39 -1.51
CA THR A 122 -8.87 -6.56 -2.64
C THR A 122 -8.07 -5.26 -2.63
N LEU A 123 -7.52 -4.89 -3.79
CA LEU A 123 -6.85 -3.61 -3.98
C LEU A 123 -7.64 -2.71 -4.92
N ILE A 124 -7.67 -1.41 -4.60
CA ILE A 124 -8.15 -0.36 -5.49
C ILE A 124 -7.05 0.70 -5.54
N GLY A 125 -6.43 0.87 -6.68
CA GLY A 125 -5.37 1.85 -6.92
C GLY A 125 -5.56 2.57 -8.25
N ARG A 126 -4.58 3.40 -8.59
CA ARG A 126 -4.64 4.18 -9.83
C ARG A 126 -4.59 3.27 -11.05
N GLY A 127 -5.73 3.13 -11.73
CA GLY A 127 -5.85 2.34 -12.96
C GLY A 127 -5.99 0.84 -12.76
N PHE A 128 -6.18 0.35 -11.53
CA PHE A 128 -6.45 -1.06 -11.28
C PHE A 128 -7.40 -1.28 -10.09
N ARG A 129 -8.14 -2.38 -10.18
CA ARG A 129 -9.01 -2.88 -9.11
C ARG A 129 -9.18 -4.38 -9.27
N GLY A 130 -9.09 -5.15 -8.17
CA GLY A 130 -9.31 -6.60 -8.24
C GLY A 130 -8.88 -7.32 -6.98
N SER A 131 -8.85 -8.66 -7.06
CA SER A 131 -8.35 -9.55 -6.03
C SER A 131 -6.86 -9.81 -6.22
N PHE A 132 -6.14 -9.85 -5.12
CA PHE A 132 -4.69 -10.00 -5.09
C PHE A 132 -4.27 -10.97 -4.00
N LEU A 133 -3.17 -11.67 -4.23
CA LEU A 133 -2.46 -12.42 -3.20
C LEU A 133 -1.28 -11.59 -2.71
N GLY A 134 -1.25 -11.31 -1.41
CA GLY A 134 -0.18 -10.57 -0.75
C GLY A 134 0.82 -11.49 -0.08
N GLU A 135 2.10 -11.27 -0.35
CA GLU A 135 3.20 -12.01 0.30
C GLU A 135 4.25 -11.05 0.87
N GLU A 136 4.84 -11.42 1.99
CA GLU A 136 5.97 -10.71 2.55
C GLU A 136 7.24 -11.07 1.79
N VAL A 137 7.87 -10.07 1.21
CA VAL A 137 9.16 -10.22 0.51
C VAL A 137 10.29 -10.21 1.53
N VAL A 138 11.23 -11.14 1.40
CA VAL A 138 12.36 -11.30 2.32
C VAL A 138 13.72 -11.29 1.60
N GLY A 139 14.80 -11.20 2.34
CA GLY A 139 16.17 -11.28 1.83
C GLY A 139 16.56 -10.16 0.87
N PRO A 140 17.46 -10.42 -0.09
CA PRO A 140 17.99 -9.39 -0.99
C PRO A 140 16.94 -8.65 -1.81
N GLU A 141 15.84 -9.32 -2.16
CA GLU A 141 14.74 -8.71 -2.91
C GLU A 141 13.97 -7.70 -2.04
N ARG A 142 13.74 -8.01 -0.76
CA ARG A 142 13.18 -7.04 0.19
C ARG A 142 14.05 -5.79 0.25
N ASP A 143 15.37 -5.95 0.34
CA ASP A 143 16.29 -4.83 0.45
C ASP A 143 16.34 -3.99 -0.83
N ARG A 144 16.25 -4.64 -1.99
CA ARG A 144 16.14 -3.97 -3.28
C ARG A 144 14.87 -3.10 -3.36
N LEU A 145 13.71 -3.67 -3.04
CA LEU A 145 12.43 -2.97 -3.07
C LEU A 145 12.35 -1.85 -2.03
N PHE A 146 12.93 -2.07 -0.85
CA PHE A 146 12.98 -1.05 0.18
C PHE A 146 13.85 0.14 -0.25
N ARG A 147 15.02 -0.10 -0.84
CA ARG A 147 15.85 0.97 -1.41
C ARG A 147 15.15 1.76 -2.51
N LEU A 148 14.37 1.11 -3.37
CA LEU A 148 13.52 1.82 -4.36
C LEU A 148 12.51 2.74 -3.66
N ALA A 149 11.87 2.26 -2.59
CA ALA A 149 10.94 3.06 -1.81
C ALA A 149 11.62 4.21 -1.05
N GLU A 150 12.85 4.02 -0.58
CA GLU A 150 13.60 5.03 0.16
C GLU A 150 13.84 6.29 -0.65
N GLY A 151 14.19 6.22 -1.91
CA GLY A 151 14.45 7.33 -2.84
C GLY A 151 14.60 8.74 -2.23
N ALA A 152 15.17 9.69 -2.90
CA ALA A 152 15.55 11.01 -2.33
C ALA A 152 14.38 11.82 -1.69
N SER A 153 13.13 11.44 -1.95
CA SER A 153 11.95 12.19 -1.52
C SER A 153 11.01 11.40 -0.60
N SER A 154 11.47 10.28 -0.05
CA SER A 154 10.64 9.38 0.76
C SER A 154 10.92 9.54 2.27
N PRO A 155 9.94 9.31 3.14
CA PRO A 155 10.16 9.24 4.59
C PRO A 155 10.68 7.89 5.08
N TYR A 156 10.77 6.86 4.23
CA TYR A 156 10.99 5.47 4.68
C TYR A 156 12.35 5.23 5.33
N GLY A 157 13.42 5.86 4.89
CA GLY A 157 14.72 5.78 5.56
C GLY A 157 14.66 6.29 7.00
N HIS A 158 13.99 7.43 7.22
CA HIS A 158 13.75 7.94 8.57
C HIS A 158 12.89 6.97 9.40
N TYR A 159 11.86 6.37 8.80
CA TYR A 159 11.02 5.39 9.49
C TYR A 159 11.79 4.12 9.88
N GLN A 160 12.73 3.67 9.04
CA GLN A 160 13.56 2.51 9.39
C GLN A 160 14.47 2.81 10.59
N GLN A 161 15.06 4.01 10.65
CA GLN A 161 15.85 4.45 11.80
C GLN A 161 15.00 4.52 13.07
N SER A 162 13.78 5.08 12.97
CA SER A 162 12.85 5.20 14.10
C SER A 162 12.30 3.85 14.57
N ALA A 163 12.19 2.88 13.69
CA ALA A 163 11.70 1.53 14.02
C ALA A 163 12.71 0.70 14.85
N ALA A 164 13.92 1.25 15.11
CA ALA A 164 15.01 0.62 15.86
C ALA A 164 15.38 -0.77 15.30
N ALA A 165 15.32 -1.82 16.12
CA ALA A 165 15.67 -3.18 15.71
C ALA A 165 14.65 -3.86 14.77
N ARG A 166 13.46 -3.24 14.54
CA ARG A 166 12.46 -3.81 13.66
C ARG A 166 12.84 -3.56 12.19
N LEU A 167 13.12 -4.61 11.45
CA LEU A 167 13.21 -4.53 10.01
C LEU A 167 11.81 -4.26 9.43
N ILE A 168 11.64 -3.12 8.74
CA ILE A 168 10.35 -2.77 8.11
C ILE A 168 10.07 -3.74 6.98
N ALA A 169 8.95 -4.45 7.06
CA ALA A 169 8.54 -5.43 6.08
C ALA A 169 8.08 -4.78 4.77
N VAL A 170 8.29 -5.48 3.68
CA VAL A 170 7.83 -5.15 2.33
C VAL A 170 6.85 -6.23 1.89
N PHE A 171 5.69 -5.82 1.37
CA PHE A 171 4.72 -6.72 0.77
C PHE A 171 4.65 -6.51 -0.73
N ALA A 172 4.61 -7.62 -1.46
CA ALA A 172 4.30 -7.66 -2.87
C ALA A 172 2.92 -8.30 -3.08
N PHE A 173 2.11 -7.70 -3.94
CA PHE A 173 0.78 -8.19 -4.27
C PHE A 173 0.74 -8.52 -5.76
N ARG A 174 0.36 -9.74 -6.09
CA ARG A 174 0.11 -10.21 -7.46
C ARG A 174 -1.38 -10.41 -7.68
N PRO A 175 -1.92 -10.10 -8.87
CA PRO A 175 -3.31 -10.42 -9.17
C PRO A 175 -3.58 -11.91 -9.02
N ILE A 176 -4.79 -12.25 -8.58
CA ILE A 176 -5.34 -13.59 -8.64
C ILE A 176 -6.56 -13.57 -9.55
N GLU A 177 -6.70 -14.62 -10.35
CA GLU A 177 -7.82 -14.84 -11.26
C GLU A 177 -9.14 -15.07 -10.52
#